data_f3524c551708298c67bf6a180e31a66f
#
_entry.id   f3524c551708298c67bf6a180e31a66f
#
_cell.length_a   1.000
_cell.length_b   1.000
_cell.length_c   1.000
_cell.angle_alpha   90.00
_cell.angle_beta   90.00
_cell.angle_gamma   90.00
#
_symmetry.space_group_name_H-M   'P 1'
#
loop_
_entity.id
_entity.type
_entity.pdbx_description
1 polymer ?
#
loop_
_entity_poly.entity_id
_entity_poly.type
_entity_poly.pdbx_seq_one_letter_code
_entity_poly.pdbx_strand_id
1 'polypeptide(L)'
;MVEFLGIPYAKPPIGELRFKRAQEIEPWDNIFDSIKYGEKSIQLENGKVVGSEDCLTLNIQLPLEGKNLPVLVWIHGGGYNTGSASDSLTDGKYFVQDGICFVSIQYRLNVLGFYDFTTYKKCENFDSNCGVSDQILALKWVHENISSFGGDPKNVTIMGESAGGATVVNMLATPLVKGMFNKAIIQSGLPNCVMTHKMARENIDLFIEGMGWTEEDLKKLKNIDPAELQKGNTYVANKHQYKNPGMFLKVLKFL
;
A
#
# COMPACT_ATOMS: atom_id res chain seq x y z
N MET A 1 -19.10 6.51 17.93
CA MET A 1 -18.20 5.85 16.97
C MET A 1 -17.43 4.78 17.69
N VAL A 2 -17.27 3.61 17.08
CA VAL A 2 -16.39 2.53 17.53
C VAL A 2 -15.21 2.49 16.58
N GLU A 3 -14.01 2.24 17.09
CA GLU A 3 -12.77 2.17 16.32
C GLU A 3 -12.04 0.87 16.62
N PHE A 4 -11.59 0.20 15.58
CA PHE A 4 -10.65 -0.90 15.62
C PHE A 4 -9.43 -0.49 14.81
N LEU A 5 -8.31 -0.30 15.48
CA LEU A 5 -7.12 0.30 14.91
C LEU A 5 -5.97 -0.71 14.83
N GLY A 6 -5.20 -0.66 13.75
CA GLY A 6 -4.00 -1.47 13.57
C GLY A 6 -4.26 -2.97 13.40
N ILE A 7 -5.40 -3.37 12.85
CA ILE A 7 -5.71 -4.79 12.60
C ILE A 7 -4.78 -5.32 11.52
N PRO A 8 -3.96 -6.36 11.77
CA PRO A 8 -3.12 -6.95 10.74
C PRO A 8 -3.98 -7.71 9.73
N TYR A 9 -3.79 -7.46 8.44
CA TYR A 9 -4.47 -8.16 7.36
C TYR A 9 -3.56 -9.11 6.58
N ALA A 10 -2.25 -9.05 6.84
CA ALA A 10 -1.23 -9.84 6.20
C ALA A 10 -0.10 -10.20 7.17
N LYS A 11 0.69 -11.23 6.83
CA LYS A 11 1.95 -11.50 7.53
C LYS A 11 2.90 -10.31 7.39
N PRO A 12 3.66 -9.93 8.44
CA PRO A 12 4.67 -8.90 8.35
C PRO A 12 5.64 -9.15 7.19
N PRO A 13 5.84 -8.20 6.26
CA PRO A 13 6.69 -8.40 5.08
C PRO A 13 8.17 -8.15 5.41
N ILE A 14 8.68 -8.83 6.43
CA ILE A 14 10.04 -8.71 6.97
C ILE A 14 10.89 -9.95 6.65
N GLY A 15 12.19 -9.85 6.74
CA GLY A 15 13.12 -10.97 6.57
C GLY A 15 12.93 -11.67 5.22
N GLU A 16 12.56 -12.94 5.23
CA GLU A 16 12.34 -13.72 3.99
C GLU A 16 11.13 -13.24 3.18
N LEU A 17 10.19 -12.52 3.80
CA LEU A 17 9.03 -11.92 3.13
C LEU A 17 9.28 -10.51 2.59
N ARG A 18 10.45 -9.90 2.88
CA ARG A 18 10.85 -8.63 2.25
C ARG A 18 10.92 -8.81 0.72
N PHE A 19 10.37 -7.88 -0.04
CA PHE A 19 10.22 -7.96 -1.50
C PHE A 19 9.42 -9.19 -1.99
N LYS A 20 8.56 -9.76 -1.14
CA LYS A 20 7.55 -10.75 -1.54
C LYS A 20 6.17 -10.11 -1.59
N ARG A 21 5.30 -10.66 -2.42
CA ARG A 21 3.87 -10.32 -2.38
C ARG A 21 3.30 -10.64 -1.01
N ALA A 22 2.31 -9.85 -0.59
CA ALA A 22 1.64 -10.04 0.69
C ALA A 22 1.11 -11.47 0.83
N GLN A 23 1.26 -12.02 2.02
CA GLN A 23 0.77 -13.34 2.38
C GLN A 23 -0.31 -13.24 3.45
N GLU A 24 -1.33 -14.06 3.32
CA GLU A 24 -2.41 -14.14 4.30
C GLU A 24 -1.87 -14.42 5.70
N ILE A 25 -2.44 -13.76 6.69
CA ILE A 25 -2.13 -14.02 8.08
C ILE A 25 -2.88 -15.27 8.53
N GLU A 26 -2.25 -16.08 9.38
CA GLU A 26 -2.94 -17.20 10.00
C GLU A 26 -4.03 -16.68 10.97
N PRO A 27 -5.20 -17.32 11.02
CA PRO A 27 -6.19 -17.00 12.04
C PRO A 27 -5.59 -17.09 13.45
N TRP A 28 -6.01 -16.22 14.33
CA TRP A 28 -5.62 -16.25 15.75
C TRP A 28 -6.83 -16.46 16.63
N ASP A 29 -6.64 -17.22 17.72
CA ASP A 29 -7.70 -17.54 18.69
C ASP A 29 -7.71 -16.58 19.89
N ASN A 30 -6.69 -15.73 20.03
CA ASN A 30 -6.55 -14.78 21.12
C ASN A 30 -7.26 -13.45 20.83
N ILE A 31 -7.57 -12.70 21.90
CA ILE A 31 -8.03 -11.32 21.77
C ILE A 31 -6.87 -10.47 21.23
N PHE A 32 -7.14 -9.69 20.18
CA PHE A 32 -6.22 -8.73 19.64
C PHE A 32 -6.63 -7.31 20.09
N ASP A 33 -5.72 -6.60 20.74
CA ASP A 33 -5.95 -5.23 21.23
C ASP A 33 -5.85 -4.22 20.07
N SER A 34 -6.96 -3.95 19.41
CA SER A 34 -7.07 -3.04 18.27
C SER A 34 -7.37 -1.58 18.69
N ILE A 35 -6.56 -1.04 19.58
CA ILE A 35 -6.75 0.30 20.20
C ILE A 35 -5.74 1.34 19.75
N LYS A 36 -4.77 0.97 18.91
CA LYS A 36 -3.72 1.85 18.39
C LYS A 36 -3.53 1.63 16.90
N TYR A 37 -3.26 2.70 16.18
CA TYR A 37 -2.83 2.58 14.79
C TYR A 37 -1.58 1.71 14.69
N GLY A 38 -1.51 0.89 13.64
CA GLY A 38 -0.29 0.22 13.25
C GLY A 38 0.76 1.21 12.75
N GLU A 39 1.98 0.71 12.56
CA GLU A 39 3.08 1.52 12.05
C GLU A 39 2.82 1.98 10.60
N LYS A 40 3.29 3.18 10.28
CA LYS A 40 3.35 3.65 8.90
C LYS A 40 4.34 2.79 8.11
N SER A 41 4.16 2.68 6.79
CA SER A 41 5.21 2.14 5.91
C SER A 41 6.46 3.03 5.96
N ILE A 42 7.64 2.42 5.83
CA ILE A 42 8.93 3.15 5.77
C ILE A 42 8.84 4.27 4.74
N GLN A 43 9.06 5.50 5.18
CA GLN A 43 8.99 6.69 4.32
C GLN A 43 9.82 7.84 4.88
N LEU A 44 9.99 8.89 4.07
CA LEU A 44 10.68 10.10 4.48
C LEU A 44 9.65 11.18 4.86
N GLU A 45 9.66 11.62 6.13
CA GLU A 45 8.85 12.73 6.63
C GLU A 45 9.76 13.81 7.24
N ASN A 46 9.64 15.03 6.76
CA ASN A 46 10.44 16.17 7.26
C ASN A 46 11.96 15.88 7.31
N GLY A 47 12.48 15.16 6.32
CA GLY A 47 13.90 14.81 6.23
C GLY A 47 14.34 13.66 7.15
N LYS A 48 13.42 13.01 7.85
CA LYS A 48 13.69 11.85 8.71
C LYS A 48 12.99 10.62 8.14
N VAL A 49 13.64 9.47 8.24
CA VAL A 49 13.00 8.20 7.94
C VAL A 49 12.15 7.78 9.12
N VAL A 50 10.89 7.44 8.85
CA VAL A 50 9.90 6.98 9.83
C VAL A 50 9.22 5.72 9.32
N GLY A 51 8.50 5.04 10.21
CA GLY A 51 7.69 3.86 9.91
C GLY A 51 8.45 2.55 10.09
N SER A 52 7.78 1.47 9.69
CA SER A 52 8.27 0.09 9.82
C SER A 52 7.97 -0.70 8.55
N GLU A 53 8.70 -1.78 8.31
CA GLU A 53 8.31 -2.79 7.31
C GLU A 53 7.08 -3.58 7.77
N ASP A 54 6.94 -3.79 9.09
CA ASP A 54 5.73 -4.39 9.69
C ASP A 54 4.62 -3.33 9.77
N CYS A 55 3.99 -3.07 8.63
CA CYS A 55 3.01 -2.00 8.44
C CYS A 55 1.68 -2.49 7.82
N LEU A 56 1.53 -3.79 7.52
CA LEU A 56 0.36 -4.27 6.78
C LEU A 56 -0.86 -4.41 7.68
N THR A 57 -1.40 -3.27 8.08
CA THR A 57 -2.57 -3.14 8.96
C THR A 57 -3.67 -2.32 8.30
N LEU A 58 -4.88 -2.45 8.82
CA LEU A 58 -6.02 -1.61 8.47
C LEU A 58 -6.72 -1.10 9.74
N ASN A 59 -7.56 -0.10 9.57
CA ASN A 59 -8.37 0.47 10.62
C ASN A 59 -9.84 0.45 10.20
N ILE A 60 -10.74 0.24 11.16
CA ILE A 60 -12.18 0.24 10.94
C ILE A 60 -12.81 1.24 11.90
N GLN A 61 -13.60 2.16 11.35
CA GLN A 61 -14.38 3.14 12.10
C GLN A 61 -15.85 2.97 11.71
N LEU A 62 -16.74 2.85 12.68
CA LEU A 62 -18.16 2.61 12.42
C LEU A 62 -19.05 3.25 13.48
N PRO A 63 -20.36 3.47 13.19
CA PRO A 63 -21.33 3.88 14.19
C PRO A 63 -21.41 2.90 15.36
N LEU A 64 -21.77 3.39 16.55
CA LEU A 64 -21.94 2.55 17.73
C LEU A 64 -23.00 1.45 17.52
N GLU A 65 -24.01 1.76 16.73
CA GLU A 65 -25.10 0.83 16.39
C GLU A 65 -25.22 0.76 14.86
N GLY A 66 -25.41 -0.42 14.33
CA GLY A 66 -25.64 -0.65 12.90
C GLY A 66 -25.37 -2.09 12.50
N LYS A 67 -26.12 -2.56 11.50
CA LYS A 67 -25.90 -3.86 10.85
C LYS A 67 -26.02 -3.66 9.35
N ASN A 68 -25.26 -4.42 8.59
CA ASN A 68 -25.22 -4.33 7.13
C ASN A 68 -24.91 -2.90 6.65
N LEU A 69 -23.98 -2.22 7.35
CA LEU A 69 -23.55 -0.87 7.01
C LEU A 69 -22.86 -0.86 5.65
N PRO A 70 -23.12 0.15 4.79
CA PRO A 70 -22.29 0.33 3.59
C PRO A 70 -20.83 0.52 4.01
N VAL A 71 -19.92 -0.09 3.26
CA VAL A 71 -18.48 -0.06 3.55
C VAL A 71 -17.77 0.86 2.58
N LEU A 72 -16.93 1.75 3.09
CA LEU A 72 -16.04 2.60 2.30
C LEU A 72 -14.60 2.27 2.64
N VAL A 73 -13.86 1.71 1.68
CA VAL A 73 -12.44 1.39 1.84
C VAL A 73 -11.61 2.52 1.25
N TRP A 74 -10.86 3.20 2.09
CA TRP A 74 -9.96 4.28 1.73
C TRP A 74 -8.54 3.79 1.46
N ILE A 75 -8.01 4.19 0.29
CA ILE A 75 -6.63 3.94 -0.13
C ILE A 75 -5.95 5.29 -0.24
N HIS A 76 -4.98 5.56 0.65
CA HIS A 76 -4.31 6.85 0.72
C HIS A 76 -3.43 7.13 -0.51
N GLY A 77 -3.19 8.40 -0.79
CA GLY A 77 -2.28 8.89 -1.82
C GLY A 77 -0.84 9.04 -1.32
N GLY A 78 -0.13 10.00 -1.91
CA GLY A 78 1.26 10.32 -1.57
C GLY A 78 2.28 9.79 -2.57
N GLY A 79 1.90 9.63 -3.84
CA GLY A 79 2.80 9.25 -4.95
C GLY A 79 3.47 7.89 -4.78
N TYR A 80 2.89 7.00 -4.00
CA TYR A 80 3.45 5.71 -3.57
C TYR A 80 4.78 5.84 -2.79
N ASN A 81 5.12 7.03 -2.31
CA ASN A 81 6.34 7.31 -1.56
C ASN A 81 6.08 7.72 -0.11
N THR A 82 4.92 8.32 0.15
CA THR A 82 4.51 8.83 1.46
C THR A 82 3.03 8.55 1.70
N GLY A 83 2.53 8.92 2.88
CA GLY A 83 1.13 8.77 3.25
C GLY A 83 0.88 7.63 4.24
N SER A 84 -0.29 7.64 4.84
CA SER A 84 -0.65 6.67 5.85
C SER A 84 -2.16 6.54 6.00
N ALA A 85 -2.60 5.35 6.41
CA ALA A 85 -3.97 5.09 6.86
C ALA A 85 -4.31 5.74 8.21
N SER A 86 -3.31 6.32 8.90
CA SER A 86 -3.46 7.02 10.19
C SER A 86 -3.30 8.54 10.08
N ASP A 87 -3.23 9.10 8.87
CA ASP A 87 -3.13 10.54 8.69
C ASP A 87 -4.47 11.22 9.04
N SER A 88 -4.42 12.40 9.67
CA SER A 88 -5.62 13.14 10.09
C SER A 88 -6.58 13.49 8.96
N LEU A 89 -6.08 13.60 7.72
CA LEU A 89 -6.89 13.80 6.52
C LEU A 89 -7.67 12.55 6.11
N THR A 90 -7.34 11.39 6.66
CA THR A 90 -7.98 10.10 6.37
C THR A 90 -8.91 9.63 7.51
N ASP A 91 -9.29 10.55 8.40
CA ASP A 91 -10.26 10.28 9.45
C ASP A 91 -11.66 10.08 8.85
N GLY A 92 -12.23 8.89 9.07
CA GLY A 92 -13.55 8.50 8.58
C GLY A 92 -14.73 9.10 9.34
N LYS A 93 -14.49 9.95 10.32
CA LYS A 93 -15.50 10.49 11.26
C LYS A 93 -16.78 10.96 10.58
N TYR A 94 -16.69 11.72 9.50
CA TYR A 94 -17.88 12.24 8.82
C TYR A 94 -18.63 11.15 8.07
N PHE A 95 -17.96 10.20 7.47
CA PHE A 95 -18.59 9.04 6.86
C PHE A 95 -19.32 8.17 7.89
N VAL A 96 -18.70 8.01 9.06
CA VAL A 96 -19.31 7.26 10.18
C VAL A 96 -20.59 7.97 10.69
N GLN A 97 -20.61 9.31 10.73
CA GLN A 97 -21.82 10.07 11.08
C GLN A 97 -22.97 9.85 10.09
N ASP A 98 -22.65 9.59 8.83
CA ASP A 98 -23.61 9.26 7.78
C ASP A 98 -23.96 7.76 7.72
N GLY A 99 -23.57 6.97 8.72
CA GLY A 99 -23.93 5.56 8.82
C GLY A 99 -23.06 4.63 7.97
N ILE A 100 -21.84 5.03 7.62
CA ILE A 100 -20.91 4.26 6.80
C ILE A 100 -19.85 3.60 7.69
N CYS A 101 -19.55 2.33 7.45
CA CYS A 101 -18.37 1.65 7.97
C CYS A 101 -17.16 2.08 7.13
N PHE A 102 -16.28 2.88 7.72
CA PHE A 102 -15.08 3.38 7.06
C PHE A 102 -13.88 2.50 7.38
N VAL A 103 -13.16 2.07 6.35
CA VAL A 103 -11.95 1.25 6.47
C VAL A 103 -10.80 1.99 5.80
N SER A 104 -9.70 2.25 6.51
CA SER A 104 -8.46 2.76 5.92
C SER A 104 -7.38 1.69 5.92
N ILE A 105 -6.69 1.51 4.79
CA ILE A 105 -5.68 0.46 4.63
C ILE A 105 -4.28 1.05 4.52
N GLN A 106 -3.33 0.43 5.21
CA GLN A 106 -1.91 0.69 5.06
C GLN A 106 -1.32 -0.27 4.04
N TYR A 107 -0.30 0.14 3.28
CA TYR A 107 0.39 -0.69 2.31
C TYR A 107 1.85 -0.25 2.17
N ARG A 108 2.73 -1.14 1.70
CA ARG A 108 4.14 -0.79 1.48
C ARG A 108 4.30 0.29 0.42
N LEU A 109 5.25 1.16 0.65
CA LEU A 109 5.57 2.31 -0.19
C LEU A 109 6.96 2.18 -0.81
N ASN A 110 7.27 3.07 -1.73
CA ASN A 110 8.60 3.32 -2.32
C ASN A 110 9.32 2.03 -2.75
N VAL A 111 10.60 1.89 -2.43
CA VAL A 111 11.45 0.77 -2.81
C VAL A 111 10.87 -0.58 -2.38
N LEU A 112 10.27 -0.64 -1.18
CA LEU A 112 9.74 -1.88 -0.60
C LEU A 112 8.43 -2.34 -1.25
N GLY A 113 7.63 -1.39 -1.78
CA GLY A 113 6.31 -1.68 -2.35
C GLY A 113 6.25 -1.70 -3.87
N PHE A 114 7.04 -0.82 -4.53
CA PHE A 114 6.79 -0.48 -5.93
C PHE A 114 7.99 -0.58 -6.87
N TYR A 115 9.18 -0.93 -6.38
CA TYR A 115 10.34 -1.16 -7.25
C TYR A 115 10.37 -2.62 -7.73
N ASP A 116 10.58 -2.81 -9.04
CA ASP A 116 10.63 -4.15 -9.65
C ASP A 116 12.08 -4.61 -9.81
N PHE A 117 12.64 -5.15 -8.75
CA PHE A 117 13.99 -5.70 -8.76
C PHE A 117 14.10 -7.00 -9.60
N THR A 118 12.98 -7.64 -9.98
CA THR A 118 13.00 -8.85 -10.82
C THR A 118 13.59 -8.59 -12.21
N THR A 119 13.76 -7.31 -12.57
CA THR A 119 14.48 -6.90 -13.79
C THR A 119 15.95 -7.26 -13.78
N TYR A 120 16.48 -7.66 -12.62
CA TYR A 120 17.84 -8.16 -12.43
C TYR A 120 17.83 -9.64 -12.04
N LYS A 121 18.68 -10.45 -12.72
CA LYS A 121 18.78 -11.90 -12.47
C LYS A 121 19.10 -12.23 -11.01
N LYS A 122 19.90 -11.39 -10.34
CA LYS A 122 20.26 -11.58 -8.92
C LYS A 122 19.08 -11.44 -7.96
N CYS A 123 17.99 -10.85 -8.42
CA CYS A 123 16.76 -10.64 -7.67
C CYS A 123 15.59 -11.47 -8.23
N GLU A 124 15.87 -12.55 -9.00
CA GLU A 124 14.81 -13.41 -9.58
C GLU A 124 13.89 -14.05 -8.54
N ASN A 125 14.38 -14.17 -7.30
CA ASN A 125 13.58 -14.65 -6.16
C ASN A 125 12.71 -13.58 -5.51
N PHE A 126 12.75 -12.33 -5.96
CA PHE A 126 11.85 -11.27 -5.49
C PHE A 126 10.56 -11.27 -6.30
N ASP A 127 9.54 -10.59 -5.79
CA ASP A 127 8.30 -10.39 -6.50
C ASP A 127 8.17 -8.93 -6.96
N SER A 128 7.41 -8.69 -8.00
CA SER A 128 7.01 -7.36 -8.43
C SER A 128 5.65 -6.98 -7.84
N ASN A 129 5.33 -5.66 -7.85
CA ASN A 129 4.04 -5.12 -7.41
C ASN A 129 3.68 -5.48 -5.96
N CYS A 130 4.66 -5.49 -5.06
CA CYS A 130 4.44 -5.85 -3.66
C CYS A 130 3.38 -4.95 -3.01
N GLY A 131 3.45 -3.61 -3.17
CA GLY A 131 2.46 -2.69 -2.63
C GLY A 131 1.05 -2.87 -3.21
N VAL A 132 0.94 -3.26 -4.49
CA VAL A 132 -0.36 -3.60 -5.09
C VAL A 132 -0.91 -4.89 -4.49
N SER A 133 -0.05 -5.89 -4.26
CA SER A 133 -0.46 -7.13 -3.61
C SER A 133 -0.97 -6.90 -2.19
N ASP A 134 -0.38 -5.93 -1.46
CA ASP A 134 -0.84 -5.52 -0.13
C ASP A 134 -2.27 -4.99 -0.20
N GLN A 135 -2.53 -4.08 -1.14
CA GLN A 135 -3.85 -3.47 -1.34
C GLN A 135 -4.91 -4.50 -1.77
N ILE A 136 -4.55 -5.45 -2.63
CA ILE A 136 -5.43 -6.56 -3.02
C ILE A 136 -5.77 -7.44 -1.82
N LEU A 137 -4.76 -7.78 -1.01
CA LEU A 137 -4.96 -8.63 0.16
C LEU A 137 -5.79 -7.93 1.25
N ALA A 138 -5.60 -6.61 1.43
CA ALA A 138 -6.45 -5.83 2.32
C ALA A 138 -7.91 -5.84 1.87
N LEU A 139 -8.19 -5.69 0.57
CA LEU A 139 -9.56 -5.81 0.04
C LEU A 139 -10.15 -7.21 0.23
N LYS A 140 -9.35 -8.26 0.04
CA LYS A 140 -9.75 -9.64 0.32
C LYS A 140 -10.13 -9.79 1.79
N TRP A 141 -9.27 -9.30 2.68
CA TRP A 141 -9.54 -9.33 4.13
C TRP A 141 -10.85 -8.62 4.49
N VAL A 142 -11.09 -7.43 3.93
CA VAL A 142 -12.36 -6.70 4.12
C VAL A 142 -13.55 -7.53 3.64
N HIS A 143 -13.48 -8.09 2.44
CA HIS A 143 -14.54 -8.91 1.88
C HIS A 143 -14.91 -10.11 2.78
N GLU A 144 -13.91 -10.75 3.36
CA GLU A 144 -14.07 -11.97 4.19
C GLU A 144 -14.50 -11.66 5.63
N ASN A 145 -14.10 -10.50 6.19
CA ASN A 145 -14.20 -10.26 7.63
C ASN A 145 -15.15 -9.12 8.03
N ILE A 146 -15.46 -8.16 7.13
CA ILE A 146 -16.15 -6.93 7.51
C ILE A 146 -17.55 -7.15 8.07
N SER A 147 -18.20 -8.25 7.73
CA SER A 147 -19.51 -8.61 8.28
C SER A 147 -19.48 -8.82 9.79
N SER A 148 -18.38 -9.31 10.35
CA SER A 148 -18.18 -9.49 11.79
C SER A 148 -18.11 -8.16 12.54
N PHE A 149 -17.81 -7.06 11.84
CA PHE A 149 -17.79 -5.69 12.35
C PHE A 149 -19.11 -4.93 12.04
N GLY A 150 -20.09 -5.59 11.41
CA GLY A 150 -21.37 -4.98 11.06
C GLY A 150 -21.42 -4.32 9.68
N GLY A 151 -20.35 -4.39 8.88
CA GLY A 151 -20.35 -3.95 7.48
C GLY A 151 -20.97 -4.97 6.53
N ASP A 152 -21.47 -4.50 5.39
CA ASP A 152 -22.02 -5.34 4.32
C ASP A 152 -20.96 -5.62 3.24
N PRO A 153 -20.41 -6.85 3.15
CA PRO A 153 -19.43 -7.20 2.12
C PRO A 153 -20.01 -7.15 0.69
N LYS A 154 -21.34 -7.06 0.54
CA LYS A 154 -22.02 -6.88 -0.75
C LYS A 154 -22.25 -5.42 -1.11
N ASN A 155 -21.87 -4.48 -0.26
CA ASN A 155 -22.02 -3.05 -0.48
C ASN A 155 -20.72 -2.30 -0.16
N VAL A 156 -19.64 -2.71 -0.81
CA VAL A 156 -18.29 -2.15 -0.64
C VAL A 156 -18.01 -1.13 -1.74
N THR A 157 -17.60 0.06 -1.34
CA THR A 157 -17.06 1.11 -2.21
C THR A 157 -15.56 1.24 -1.95
N ILE A 158 -14.73 1.18 -2.96
CA ILE A 158 -13.30 1.53 -2.85
C ILE A 158 -13.12 3.00 -3.25
N MET A 159 -12.31 3.74 -2.50
CA MET A 159 -12.05 5.16 -2.73
C MET A 159 -10.57 5.45 -2.54
N GLY A 160 -10.01 6.30 -3.40
CA GLY A 160 -8.62 6.73 -3.25
C GLY A 160 -8.37 8.07 -3.91
N GLU A 161 -7.37 8.77 -3.39
CA GLU A 161 -6.92 10.06 -3.92
C GLU A 161 -5.50 9.92 -4.49
N SER A 162 -5.19 10.65 -5.61
CA SER A 162 -3.87 10.68 -6.22
C SER A 162 -3.35 9.27 -6.54
N ALA A 163 -2.25 8.82 -5.93
CA ALA A 163 -1.74 7.45 -6.06
C ALA A 163 -2.79 6.40 -5.61
N GLY A 164 -3.54 6.67 -4.53
CA GLY A 164 -4.67 5.83 -4.12
C GLY A 164 -5.77 5.79 -5.18
N GLY A 165 -6.08 6.93 -5.82
CA GLY A 165 -6.98 7.00 -6.97
C GLY A 165 -6.48 6.20 -8.16
N ALA A 166 -5.19 6.25 -8.48
CA ALA A 166 -4.57 5.42 -9.51
C ALA A 166 -4.65 3.93 -9.16
N THR A 167 -4.49 3.59 -7.88
CA THR A 167 -4.73 2.22 -7.40
C THR A 167 -6.17 1.78 -7.68
N VAL A 168 -7.17 2.61 -7.37
CA VAL A 168 -8.58 2.29 -7.67
C VAL A 168 -8.79 2.03 -9.16
N VAL A 169 -8.19 2.83 -10.06
CA VAL A 169 -8.22 2.57 -11.51
C VAL A 169 -7.66 1.19 -11.85
N ASN A 170 -6.52 0.82 -11.25
CA ASN A 170 -5.92 -0.50 -11.49
C ASN A 170 -6.77 -1.64 -10.93
N MET A 171 -7.44 -1.44 -9.77
CA MET A 171 -8.36 -2.43 -9.20
C MET A 171 -9.57 -2.68 -10.11
N LEU A 172 -10.05 -1.68 -10.85
CA LEU A 172 -11.11 -1.86 -11.85
C LEU A 172 -10.65 -2.69 -13.06
N ALA A 173 -9.36 -2.71 -13.35
CA ALA A 173 -8.79 -3.41 -14.50
C ALA A 173 -8.28 -4.83 -14.19
N THR A 174 -8.06 -5.18 -12.92
CA THR A 174 -7.54 -6.50 -12.55
C THR A 174 -8.65 -7.49 -12.19
N PRO A 175 -8.58 -8.75 -12.67
CA PRO A 175 -9.53 -9.79 -12.28
C PRO A 175 -9.36 -10.27 -10.84
N LEU A 176 -8.23 -9.96 -10.19
CA LEU A 176 -7.87 -10.47 -8.86
C LEU A 176 -8.79 -9.99 -7.74
N VAL A 177 -9.48 -8.87 -7.94
CA VAL A 177 -10.42 -8.29 -6.97
C VAL A 177 -11.88 -8.38 -7.43
N LYS A 178 -12.17 -9.24 -8.41
CA LYS A 178 -13.53 -9.43 -8.92
C LYS A 178 -14.48 -9.87 -7.82
N GLY A 179 -15.54 -9.08 -7.61
CA GLY A 179 -16.56 -9.37 -6.60
C GLY A 179 -16.23 -8.88 -5.19
N MET A 180 -15.04 -8.30 -4.95
CA MET A 180 -14.67 -7.77 -3.63
C MET A 180 -15.20 -6.35 -3.37
N PHE A 181 -15.64 -5.64 -4.41
CA PHE A 181 -16.28 -4.33 -4.29
C PHE A 181 -17.35 -4.12 -5.37
N ASN A 182 -18.21 -3.15 -5.16
CA ASN A 182 -19.37 -2.86 -6.01
C ASN A 182 -19.31 -1.49 -6.66
N LYS A 183 -18.60 -0.54 -6.02
CA LYS A 183 -18.51 0.87 -6.42
C LYS A 183 -17.10 1.37 -6.27
N ALA A 184 -16.73 2.38 -7.03
CA ALA A 184 -15.41 3.00 -6.99
C ALA A 184 -15.53 4.53 -7.04
N ILE A 185 -14.72 5.22 -6.22
CA ILE A 185 -14.56 6.67 -6.22
C ILE A 185 -13.09 6.97 -6.48
N ILE A 186 -12.82 7.66 -7.57
CA ILE A 186 -11.48 7.99 -8.03
C ILE A 186 -11.30 9.49 -7.92
N GLN A 187 -10.42 9.93 -7.00
CA GLN A 187 -10.07 11.32 -6.84
C GLN A 187 -8.66 11.54 -7.38
N SER A 188 -8.53 12.35 -8.45
CA SER A 188 -7.23 12.69 -9.07
C SER A 188 -6.37 11.46 -9.48
N GLY A 189 -7.00 10.31 -9.72
CA GLY A 189 -6.33 9.08 -10.15
C GLY A 189 -6.16 9.05 -11.66
N LEU A 190 -4.97 8.65 -12.15
CA LEU A 190 -4.65 8.57 -13.57
C LEU A 190 -4.44 7.11 -14.01
N PRO A 191 -4.98 6.69 -15.17
CA PRO A 191 -4.85 5.31 -15.67
C PRO A 191 -3.44 4.98 -16.19
N ASN A 192 -2.59 5.99 -16.39
CA ASN A 192 -1.23 5.81 -16.93
C ASN A 192 -0.14 5.70 -15.85
N CYS A 193 -0.53 5.45 -14.61
CA CYS A 193 0.41 5.23 -13.49
C CYS A 193 0.99 3.81 -13.52
N VAL A 194 1.47 3.37 -14.70
CA VAL A 194 2.03 2.04 -14.93
C VAL A 194 3.40 2.15 -15.60
N MET A 195 4.30 1.22 -15.28
CA MET A 195 5.62 1.15 -15.88
C MET A 195 5.75 -0.08 -16.79
N THR A 196 6.43 0.10 -17.92
CA THR A 196 6.94 -1.03 -18.70
C THR A 196 8.14 -1.66 -17.98
N HIS A 197 8.45 -2.91 -18.34
CA HIS A 197 9.64 -3.59 -17.82
C HIS A 197 10.94 -2.79 -18.05
N LYS A 198 11.07 -2.13 -19.21
CA LYS A 198 12.20 -1.24 -19.53
C LYS A 198 12.27 -0.07 -18.55
N MET A 199 11.17 0.61 -18.28
CA MET A 199 11.13 1.74 -17.34
C MET A 199 11.43 1.28 -15.90
N ALA A 200 10.93 0.11 -15.51
CA ALA A 200 11.23 -0.47 -14.22
C ALA A 200 12.75 -0.74 -14.08
N ARG A 201 13.38 -1.29 -15.12
CA ARG A 201 14.83 -1.49 -15.16
C ARG A 201 15.60 -0.18 -15.03
N GLU A 202 15.23 0.85 -15.78
CA GLU A 202 15.84 2.18 -15.72
C GLU A 202 15.73 2.80 -14.31
N ASN A 203 14.61 2.56 -13.61
CA ASN A 203 14.46 3.00 -12.21
C ASN A 203 15.42 2.26 -11.27
N ILE A 204 15.64 0.96 -11.47
CA ILE A 204 16.59 0.22 -10.65
C ILE A 204 18.03 0.65 -10.95
N ASP A 205 18.37 0.96 -12.22
CA ASP A 205 19.67 1.52 -12.59
C ASP A 205 19.94 2.84 -11.83
N LEU A 206 18.96 3.75 -11.79
CA LEU A 206 19.03 4.99 -11.03
C LEU A 206 19.09 4.76 -9.51
N PHE A 207 18.39 3.76 -9.00
CA PHE A 207 18.45 3.39 -7.58
C PHE A 207 19.86 2.91 -7.21
N ILE A 208 20.47 2.03 -8.01
CA ILE A 208 21.86 1.53 -7.84
C ILE A 208 22.82 2.71 -7.84
N GLU A 209 22.70 3.65 -8.80
CA GLU A 209 23.51 4.88 -8.87
C GLU A 209 23.35 5.71 -7.58
N GLY A 210 22.11 5.94 -7.14
CA GLY A 210 21.79 6.71 -5.94
C GLY A 210 22.31 6.10 -4.65
N MET A 211 22.37 4.79 -4.56
CA MET A 211 22.98 4.07 -3.45
C MET A 211 24.52 4.11 -3.48
N GLY A 212 25.13 4.43 -4.62
CA GLY A 212 26.55 4.26 -4.86
C GLY A 212 26.95 2.79 -4.94
N TRP A 213 26.05 1.95 -5.44
CA TRP A 213 26.20 0.51 -5.57
C TRP A 213 26.63 0.09 -6.97
N THR A 214 27.02 -1.17 -7.06
CA THR A 214 27.10 -1.93 -8.29
C THR A 214 25.96 -2.95 -8.35
N GLU A 215 25.76 -3.64 -9.46
CA GLU A 215 24.79 -4.74 -9.55
C GLU A 215 25.04 -5.84 -8.51
N GLU A 216 26.33 -6.08 -8.14
CA GLU A 216 26.69 -7.08 -7.13
C GLU A 216 26.12 -6.75 -5.74
N ASP A 217 25.90 -5.47 -5.45
CA ASP A 217 25.42 -5.01 -4.15
C ASP A 217 23.93 -5.23 -3.97
N LEU A 218 23.17 -5.58 -5.02
CA LEU A 218 21.75 -5.94 -4.93
C LEU A 218 21.50 -7.13 -3.98
N LYS A 219 22.49 -7.99 -3.76
CA LYS A 219 22.42 -9.06 -2.73
C LYS A 219 22.22 -8.53 -1.31
N LYS A 220 22.56 -7.25 -1.04
CA LYS A 220 22.39 -6.61 0.27
C LYS A 220 20.94 -6.28 0.58
N LEU A 221 20.07 -6.20 -0.43
CA LEU A 221 18.66 -5.75 -0.29
C LEU A 221 17.89 -6.49 0.80
N LYS A 222 18.10 -7.79 0.97
CA LYS A 222 17.42 -8.58 2.00
C LYS A 222 17.80 -8.22 3.43
N ASN A 223 19.03 -7.77 3.65
CA ASN A 223 19.61 -7.64 4.99
C ASN A 223 19.97 -6.21 5.39
N ILE A 224 19.90 -5.26 4.45
CA ILE A 224 20.19 -3.85 4.72
C ILE A 224 19.08 -3.26 5.62
N ASP A 225 19.45 -2.28 6.44
CA ASP A 225 18.45 -1.47 7.14
C ASP A 225 17.53 -0.81 6.11
N PRO A 226 16.19 -1.05 6.18
CA PRO A 226 15.26 -0.49 5.22
C PRO A 226 15.27 1.04 5.17
N ALA A 227 15.69 1.70 6.25
CA ALA A 227 15.87 3.15 6.28
C ALA A 227 16.95 3.64 5.30
N GLU A 228 18.02 2.85 5.09
CA GLU A 228 19.08 3.19 4.15
C GLU A 228 18.62 3.19 2.68
N LEU A 229 17.59 2.40 2.35
CA LEU A 229 17.01 2.36 1.00
C LEU A 229 16.41 3.70 0.57
N GLN A 230 16.06 4.57 1.53
CA GLN A 230 15.51 5.90 1.23
C GLN A 230 16.52 6.81 0.53
N LYS A 231 17.81 6.55 0.65
CA LYS A 231 18.85 7.27 -0.11
C LYS A 231 18.67 7.06 -1.61
N GLY A 232 18.57 5.81 -2.05
CA GLY A 232 18.34 5.47 -3.46
C GLY A 232 16.97 5.95 -3.96
N ASN A 233 15.91 5.78 -3.15
CA ASN A 233 14.57 6.27 -3.47
C ASN A 233 14.55 7.78 -3.70
N THR A 234 15.17 8.56 -2.82
CA THR A 234 15.28 10.02 -2.95
C THR A 234 16.03 10.41 -4.24
N TYR A 235 17.09 9.70 -4.57
CA TYR A 235 17.85 9.94 -5.79
C TYR A 235 16.98 9.73 -7.04
N VAL A 236 16.25 8.62 -7.12
CA VAL A 236 15.34 8.32 -8.22
C VAL A 236 14.24 9.39 -8.33
N ALA A 237 13.62 9.76 -7.21
CA ALA A 237 12.58 10.80 -7.18
C ALA A 237 13.10 12.13 -7.72
N ASN A 238 14.29 12.57 -7.29
CA ASN A 238 14.91 13.80 -7.77
C ASN A 238 15.22 13.75 -9.28
N LYS A 239 15.75 12.64 -9.79
CA LYS A 239 16.04 12.49 -11.23
C LYS A 239 14.77 12.58 -12.09
N HIS A 240 13.67 12.00 -11.64
CA HIS A 240 12.39 12.08 -12.35
C HIS A 240 11.79 13.49 -12.30
N GLN A 241 11.89 14.18 -11.18
CA GLN A 241 11.41 15.56 -11.04
C GLN A 241 12.09 16.51 -12.03
N TYR A 242 13.40 16.37 -12.23
CA TYR A 242 14.14 17.21 -13.16
C TYR A 242 13.90 16.85 -14.64
N LYS A 243 13.64 15.58 -14.97
CA LYS A 243 13.46 15.13 -16.36
C LYS A 243 12.04 15.35 -16.88
N ASN A 244 11.02 15.26 -16.02
CA ASN A 244 9.61 15.39 -16.40
C ASN A 244 8.75 15.82 -15.19
N PRO A 245 8.50 17.13 -15.01
CA PRO A 245 7.74 17.65 -13.86
C PRO A 245 6.31 17.10 -13.70
N GLY A 246 5.75 16.44 -14.72
CA GLY A 246 4.43 15.80 -14.69
C GLY A 246 4.46 14.26 -14.56
N MET A 247 5.64 13.64 -14.35
CA MET A 247 5.83 12.19 -14.47
C MET A 247 5.94 11.45 -13.14
N PHE A 248 5.52 12.05 -12.04
CA PHE A 248 5.61 11.48 -10.69
C PHE A 248 4.85 10.15 -10.48
N LEU A 249 4.12 9.66 -11.48
CA LEU A 249 3.14 8.60 -11.34
C LEU A 249 3.32 7.44 -12.35
N LYS A 250 4.55 7.02 -12.64
CA LYS A 250 4.76 5.80 -13.43
C LYS A 250 5.29 4.67 -12.53
N VAL A 251 4.43 4.06 -11.73
CA VAL A 251 4.86 3.17 -10.65
C VAL A 251 4.40 1.72 -10.81
N LEU A 252 3.47 1.41 -11.70
CA LEU A 252 2.88 0.07 -11.76
C LEU A 252 3.24 -0.66 -13.05
N LYS A 253 3.60 -1.93 -12.93
CA LYS A 253 3.75 -2.88 -14.04
C LYS A 253 2.39 -3.56 -14.28
N PHE A 254 1.99 -3.74 -15.53
CA PHE A 254 0.85 -4.60 -15.84
C PHE A 254 1.10 -6.00 -15.25
N LEU A 255 0.09 -6.51 -14.53
CA LEU A 255 0.06 -7.89 -14.03
C LEU A 255 -0.18 -8.86 -15.19
#